data_067a08c1b47ea0a5f42c948bea8feff9
#
_entry.id   067a08c1b47ea0a5f42c948bea8feff9
#
_cell.length_a   1.000
_cell.length_b   1.000
_cell.length_c   1.000
_cell.angle_alpha   90.00
_cell.angle_beta   90.00
_cell.angle_gamma   90.00
#
_symmetry.space_group_name_H-M   'P 1'
#
loop_
_entity.id
_entity.type
_entity.pdbx_description
1 polymer ?
#
loop_
_entity_poly.entity_id
_entity_poly.type
_entity_poly.pdbx_seq_one_letter_code
_entity_poly.pdbx_strand_id
1 'polypeptide(L)' 'MAENLSINAGSKEEKYRELLPQLYALISTETDFIANLANLSAALKQTFNFFWVGFYLVKGDELVLGPFQGPKIGRAHV' A
#
# COMPACT_ATOMS: atom_id res chain seq x y z
N MET A 1 1.75 -0.18 -11.74
CA MET A 1 2.02 1.02 -10.93
C MET A 1 0.77 1.88 -10.81
N ALA A 2 0.53 2.37 -9.65
CA ALA A 2 -0.59 3.28 -9.42
C ALA A 2 -0.39 4.59 -10.17
N GLU A 3 -1.44 5.38 -10.24
CA GLU A 3 -1.36 6.72 -10.80
C GLU A 3 -0.40 7.58 -9.97
N ASN A 4 0.13 8.62 -10.59
CA ASN A 4 1.02 9.52 -9.89
C ASN A 4 0.27 10.26 -8.77
N LEU A 5 0.88 10.28 -7.60
CA LEU A 5 0.34 10.99 -6.46
C LEU A 5 0.89 12.40 -6.40
N SER A 6 0.07 13.31 -5.88
CA SER A 6 0.44 14.72 -5.80
C SER A 6 0.50 15.12 -4.32
N ILE A 7 1.59 14.74 -3.65
CA ILE A 7 1.79 15.00 -2.23
C ILE A 7 2.91 16.00 -2.04
N ASN A 8 2.56 17.18 -1.57
CA ASN A 8 3.52 18.28 -1.38
C ASN A 8 3.78 18.62 0.09
N ALA A 9 3.04 18.01 1.00
CA ALA A 9 3.15 18.33 2.41
C ALA A 9 4.43 17.78 3.02
N GLY A 10 4.96 18.45 4.04
CA GLY A 10 6.18 18.05 4.71
C GLY A 10 5.96 17.19 5.94
N SER A 11 4.97 17.51 6.77
CA SER A 11 4.71 16.77 8.00
C SER A 11 3.95 15.49 7.70
N LYS A 12 4.07 14.52 8.62
CA LYS A 12 3.38 13.23 8.49
C LYS A 12 1.87 13.40 8.47
N GLU A 13 1.35 14.26 9.35
CA GLU A 13 -0.10 14.50 9.41
C GLU A 13 -0.62 15.13 8.13
N GLU A 14 0.11 16.09 7.61
CA GLU A 14 -0.28 16.75 6.37
C GLU A 14 -0.20 15.79 5.20
N LYS A 15 0.79 14.92 5.18
CA LYS A 15 0.90 13.90 4.14
C LYS A 15 -0.31 12.97 4.14
N TYR A 16 -0.74 12.52 5.31
CA TYR A 16 -1.93 11.69 5.42
C TYR A 16 -3.18 12.44 4.94
N ARG A 17 -3.30 13.69 5.31
CA ARG A 17 -4.47 14.49 4.91
C ARG A 17 -4.55 14.67 3.41
N GLU A 18 -3.42 14.87 2.75
CA GLU A 18 -3.40 14.99 1.30
C GLU A 18 -3.55 13.65 0.60
N LEU A 19 -3.04 12.60 1.21
CA LEU A 19 -3.06 11.26 0.61
C LEU A 19 -4.44 10.62 0.64
N LEU A 20 -5.19 10.78 1.72
CA LEU A 20 -6.45 10.07 1.90
C LEU A 20 -7.45 10.22 0.75
N PRO A 21 -7.76 11.43 0.25
CA PRO A 21 -8.68 11.53 -0.87
C PRO A 21 -8.13 10.91 -2.15
N GLN A 22 -6.82 10.92 -2.34
CA GLN A 22 -6.22 10.30 -3.51
C GLN A 22 -6.27 8.78 -3.42
N LEU A 23 -6.09 8.21 -2.22
CA LEU A 23 -6.26 6.78 -2.01
C LEU A 23 -7.71 6.37 -2.25
N TYR A 24 -8.65 7.14 -1.74
CA TYR A 24 -10.05 6.84 -1.93
C TYR A 24 -10.40 6.80 -3.42
N ALA A 25 -9.95 7.79 -4.18
CA ALA A 25 -10.18 7.81 -5.61
C ALA A 25 -9.54 6.61 -6.31
N LEU A 26 -8.36 6.23 -5.87
CA LEU A 26 -7.62 5.12 -6.46
C LEU A 26 -8.33 3.79 -6.27
N ILE A 27 -8.77 3.50 -5.03
CA ILE A 27 -9.40 2.21 -4.74
C ILE A 27 -10.86 2.15 -5.16
N SER A 28 -11.55 3.28 -5.28
CA SER A 28 -12.96 3.27 -5.65
C SER A 28 -13.18 3.01 -7.14
N THR A 29 -12.16 3.18 -7.97
CA THR A 29 -12.25 2.88 -9.40
C THR A 29 -11.78 1.46 -9.73
N GLU A 30 -11.14 0.78 -8.79
CA GLU A 30 -10.63 -0.56 -9.01
C GLU A 30 -11.42 -1.56 -8.16
N THR A 31 -11.93 -2.60 -8.80
CA THR A 31 -12.75 -3.61 -8.11
C THR A 31 -11.96 -4.85 -7.71
N ASP A 32 -10.76 -5.04 -8.25
CA ASP A 32 -9.94 -6.19 -7.92
C ASP A 32 -9.25 -5.99 -6.57
N PHE A 33 -9.46 -6.93 -5.65
CA PHE A 33 -8.91 -6.83 -4.29
C PHE A 33 -7.38 -6.78 -4.27
N ILE A 34 -6.75 -7.66 -5.04
CA ILE A 34 -5.27 -7.73 -5.08
C ILE A 34 -4.70 -6.46 -5.70
N ALA A 35 -5.33 -5.95 -6.76
CA ALA A 35 -4.88 -4.71 -7.38
C ALA A 35 -4.99 -3.54 -6.40
N ASN A 36 -6.05 -3.50 -5.59
CA ASN A 36 -6.21 -2.46 -4.58
C ASN A 36 -5.10 -2.53 -3.53
N LEU A 37 -4.76 -3.73 -3.07
CA LEU A 37 -3.68 -3.90 -2.11
C LEU A 37 -2.34 -3.47 -2.69
N ALA A 38 -2.08 -3.80 -3.96
CA ALA A 38 -0.86 -3.41 -4.63
C ALA A 38 -0.77 -1.88 -4.76
N ASN A 39 -1.85 -1.24 -5.15
CA ASN A 39 -1.89 0.22 -5.29
C ASN A 39 -1.72 0.92 -3.94
N LEU A 40 -2.33 0.39 -2.89
CA LEU A 40 -2.15 0.93 -1.54
C LEU A 40 -0.71 0.82 -1.08
N SER A 41 -0.08 -0.34 -1.32
CA SER A 41 1.33 -0.54 -0.95
C SER A 41 2.22 0.48 -1.65
N ALA A 42 2.01 0.67 -2.94
CA ALA A 42 2.81 1.59 -3.73
C ALA A 42 2.61 3.04 -3.27
N ALA A 43 1.36 3.42 -3.02
CA ALA A 43 1.03 4.78 -2.61
C ALA A 43 1.64 5.12 -1.25
N LEU A 44 1.55 4.19 -0.30
CA LEU A 44 2.12 4.40 1.04
C LEU A 44 3.63 4.48 1.00
N LYS A 45 4.27 3.58 0.24
CA LYS A 45 5.72 3.62 0.13
C LYS A 45 6.20 4.89 -0.54
N GLN A 46 5.54 5.33 -1.58
CA GLN A 46 5.91 6.55 -2.31
C GLN A 46 5.74 7.79 -1.44
N THR A 47 4.66 7.85 -0.65
CA THR A 47 4.34 9.03 0.15
C THR A 47 5.25 9.14 1.37
N PHE A 48 5.49 8.03 2.06
CA PHE A 48 6.21 8.06 3.34
C PHE A 48 7.62 7.48 3.25
N ASN A 49 8.00 6.96 2.10
CA ASN A 49 9.32 6.38 1.87
C ASN A 49 9.67 5.31 2.91
N PHE A 50 8.70 4.49 3.28
CA PHE A 50 8.95 3.36 4.16
C PHE A 50 9.90 2.38 3.49
N PHE A 51 10.71 1.69 4.29
CA PHE A 51 11.58 0.64 3.76
C PHE A 51 10.77 -0.47 3.11
N TRP A 52 9.66 -0.83 3.73
CA TRP A 52 8.82 -1.91 3.26
C TRP A 52 7.37 -1.65 3.61
N VAL A 53 6.47 -1.89 2.68
CA VAL A 53 5.02 -1.81 2.88
C VAL A 53 4.39 -2.99 2.16
N GLY A 54 3.51 -3.71 2.84
CA GLY A 54 2.85 -4.82 2.17
C GLY A 54 1.75 -5.42 3.01
N PHE A 55 1.19 -6.48 2.45
CA PHE A 55 0.08 -7.20 3.05
C PHE A 55 0.41 -8.69 3.11
N TYR A 56 0.05 -9.31 4.22
CA TYR A 56 0.09 -10.76 4.34
C TYR A 56 -1.35 -11.26 4.34
N LEU A 57 -1.59 -12.31 3.58
CA LEU A 57 -2.90 -12.94 3.51
C LEU A 57 -2.89 -14.20 4.36
N VAL A 58 -3.91 -14.36 5.19
CA VAL A 58 -4.02 -15.54 6.04
C VAL A 58 -4.57 -16.68 5.21
N LYS A 59 -3.81 -17.77 5.13
CA LYS A 59 -4.24 -18.99 4.43
C LYS A 59 -3.97 -20.17 5.33
N GLY A 60 -5.02 -20.68 5.97
CA GLY A 60 -4.88 -21.72 6.97
C GLY A 60 -4.15 -21.17 8.19
N ASP A 61 -3.03 -21.81 8.52
CA ASP A 61 -2.17 -21.38 9.64
C ASP A 61 -0.93 -20.64 9.18
N GLU A 62 -0.91 -20.19 7.93
CA GLU A 62 0.22 -19.45 7.38
C GLU A 62 -0.16 -18.03 7.00
N LEU A 63 0.81 -17.14 7.09
CA LEU A 63 0.73 -15.81 6.50
C LEU A 63 1.49 -15.86 5.18
N VAL A 64 0.78 -15.68 4.08
CA VAL A 64 1.37 -15.71 2.75
C VAL A 64 1.54 -14.29 2.26
N LEU A 65 2.73 -13.96 1.80
CA LEU A 65 3.01 -12.62 1.30
C LEU A 65 2.11 -12.30 0.11
N GLY A 66 1.37 -11.20 0.25
CA GLY A 66 0.56 -10.64 -0.81
C GLY A 66 1.29 -9.48 -1.49
N PRO A 67 0.55 -8.51 -2.01
CA PRO A 67 1.18 -7.36 -2.67
C PRO A 67 2.06 -6.57 -1.71
N PHE A 68 3.23 -6.15 -2.21
CA PHE A 68 4.19 -5.41 -1.38
C PHE A 68 5.08 -4.53 -2.23
N GLN A 69 5.74 -3.58 -1.55
CA GLN A 69 6.77 -2.73 -2.13
C GLN A 69 7.96 -2.76 -1.19
N GLY A 70 9.12 -3.17 -1.71
CA GLY A 70 10.33 -3.29 -0.93
C GLY A 70 11.01 -4.62 -1.16
N PRO A 71 12.03 -4.96 -0.35
CA PRO A 71 12.73 -6.24 -0.50
C PRO A 71 11.81 -7.42 -0.19
N LYS A 72 12.02 -8.53 -0.88
CA LYS A 72 11.23 -9.74 -0.67
C LYS A 72 11.50 -10.33 0.70
N ILE A 73 10.42 -10.66 1.41
CA ILE A 73 10.52 -11.21 2.76
C ILE A 73 10.13 -12.69 2.83
N GLY A 74 9.12 -13.11 2.04
CA GLY A 74 8.69 -14.48 2.03
C GLY A 74 7.47 -14.75 2.90
N ARG A 75 7.41 -15.94 3.49
CA ARG A 75 6.27 -16.37 4.30
C ARG A 75 6.54 -16.25 5.78
N ALA A 76 5.46 -16.17 6.55
CA ALA A 76 5.51 -16.26 8.00
C ALA A 76 4.32 -17.09 8.49
N HIS A 77 4.48 -17.70 9.65
CA HIS A 77 3.38 -18.43 10.26
C HIS A 77 2.53 -17.51 11.13
N VAL A 78 1.26 -17.84 11.19
CA VAL A 78 0.32 -17.10 12.03
C VAL A 78 0.62 -17.32 13.49
#